data_db2a33901b911f0b31a02098e3a98289
#
_entry.id   db2a33901b911f0b31a02098e3a98289
#
_cell.length_a   1.000
_cell.length_b   1.000
_cell.length_c   1.000
_cell.angle_alpha   90.00
_cell.angle_beta   90.00
_cell.angle_gamma   90.00
#
_symmetry.space_group_name_H-M   'P 1'
#
loop_
_entity.id
_entity.type
_entity.pdbx_description
1 polymer ?
#
loop_
_entity_poly.entity_id
_entity_poly.type
_entity_poly.pdbx_seq_one_letter_code
_entity_poly.pdbx_strand_id
1 'polypeptide(L)'
;KISLLNASAFEKEVNGKLVSLYTIDSGNGLVVQVTNLGLRVVSIWTADKDGEYADVAVGYENIDRYLNNEGERFLGSIVGRYANRISKGRFMIDSVQYQLPLNNNGQTLHGGLKGLDMRVWNVDRISDKSIDFSYVSPDNEEGFPGTLNIKVRYSVTSENEFKIIYEATTDKPTVVNLSNHAFFNLKGESGGTITDHILTINADSITLVDSLLIPTGEIVSVDGTPFDFRNPVVIGSRINMEDEQLRNGLGYDHNWVLKRTEAKVRLIASLYEPQSGRLMEVYTDQPG
;
A
#
# COMPACT_ATOMS: atom_id res chain seq x y z
N LYS A 1 21.74 12.72 -7.65
CA LYS A 1 20.88 13.72 -8.34
C LYS A 1 19.49 13.14 -8.51
N ILE A 2 18.43 13.91 -8.17
CA ILE A 2 17.03 13.49 -8.39
C ILE A 2 16.70 13.58 -9.89
N SER A 3 16.09 12.53 -10.43
CA SER A 3 15.62 12.45 -11.82
C SER A 3 14.13 12.17 -11.86
N LEU A 4 13.33 13.21 -11.65
CA LEU A 4 11.87 13.10 -11.61
C LEU A 4 11.30 12.56 -12.92
N LEU A 5 10.23 11.79 -12.81
CA LEU A 5 9.45 11.33 -13.95
C LEU A 5 8.79 12.53 -14.65
N ASN A 6 8.67 12.42 -15.98
CA ASN A 6 8.09 13.48 -16.80
C ASN A 6 6.56 13.52 -16.62
N ALA A 7 6.03 14.67 -16.19
CA ALA A 7 4.61 14.88 -16.00
C ALA A 7 3.78 14.55 -17.26
N SER A 8 4.28 14.89 -18.45
CA SER A 8 3.57 14.62 -19.71
C SER A 8 3.36 13.13 -20.00
N ALA A 9 4.18 12.23 -19.43
CA ALA A 9 3.99 10.79 -19.56
C ALA A 9 2.79 10.26 -18.73
N PHE A 10 2.25 11.10 -17.86
CA PHE A 10 1.10 10.77 -16.99
C PHE A 10 -0.14 11.58 -17.32
N GLU A 11 -0.09 12.49 -18.30
CA GLU A 11 -1.25 13.28 -18.70
C GLU A 11 -2.12 12.49 -19.67
N LYS A 12 -3.33 12.16 -19.24
CA LYS A 12 -4.32 11.44 -20.06
C LYS A 12 -5.73 11.72 -19.57
N GLU A 13 -6.67 11.84 -20.49
CA GLU A 13 -8.08 11.85 -20.16
C GLU A 13 -8.58 10.40 -19.99
N VAL A 14 -9.17 10.10 -18.85
CA VAL A 14 -9.75 8.80 -18.51
C VAL A 14 -11.16 9.02 -17.98
N ASN A 15 -12.18 8.50 -18.69
CA ASN A 15 -13.59 8.64 -18.35
C ASN A 15 -14.01 10.12 -18.14
N GLY A 16 -13.55 11.02 -18.98
CA GLY A 16 -13.87 12.45 -18.91
C GLY A 16 -13.16 13.22 -17.79
N LYS A 17 -12.17 12.62 -17.14
CA LYS A 17 -11.35 13.27 -16.11
C LYS A 17 -9.87 13.26 -16.50
N LEU A 18 -9.19 14.37 -16.22
CA LEU A 18 -7.76 14.47 -16.46
C LEU A 18 -6.97 13.71 -15.37
N VAL A 19 -6.13 12.79 -15.81
CA VAL A 19 -5.08 12.17 -15.02
C VAL A 19 -3.82 12.99 -15.17
N SER A 20 -3.11 13.19 -14.05
CA SER A 20 -1.86 13.96 -14.01
C SER A 20 -0.89 13.40 -12.98
N LEU A 21 0.36 13.82 -13.06
CA LEU A 21 1.41 13.55 -12.08
C LEU A 21 1.65 14.79 -11.23
N TYR A 22 1.72 14.59 -9.93
CA TYR A 22 1.94 15.65 -8.93
C TYR A 22 3.22 15.35 -8.16
N THR A 23 3.94 16.39 -7.77
CA THR A 23 5.17 16.28 -6.98
C THR A 23 5.01 17.06 -5.69
N ILE A 24 5.36 16.43 -4.56
CA ILE A 24 5.49 17.08 -3.26
C ILE A 24 6.92 16.89 -2.75
N ASP A 25 7.47 17.96 -2.16
CA ASP A 25 8.87 18.04 -1.75
C ASP A 25 8.97 18.48 -0.29
N SER A 26 9.66 17.70 0.53
CA SER A 26 9.91 18.03 1.94
C SER A 26 10.75 19.31 2.11
N GLY A 27 11.53 19.65 1.09
CA GLY A 27 12.57 20.68 1.14
C GLY A 27 13.83 20.23 1.90
N ASN A 28 13.89 18.98 2.30
CA ASN A 28 15.00 18.41 3.09
C ASN A 28 15.42 17.00 2.63
N GLY A 29 15.17 16.68 1.35
CA GLY A 29 15.72 15.47 0.75
C GLY A 29 14.72 14.31 0.52
N LEU A 30 13.44 14.52 0.77
CA LEU A 30 12.38 13.57 0.39
C LEU A 30 11.49 14.21 -0.68
N VAL A 31 11.41 13.59 -1.86
CA VAL A 31 10.53 14.03 -2.95
C VAL A 31 9.64 12.86 -3.37
N VAL A 32 8.34 13.09 -3.43
CA VAL A 32 7.33 12.06 -3.75
C VAL A 32 6.55 12.50 -4.97
N GLN A 33 6.41 11.60 -5.96
CA GLN A 33 5.53 11.80 -7.09
C GLN A 33 4.33 10.87 -7.01
N VAL A 34 3.13 11.42 -7.22
CA VAL A 34 1.87 10.68 -7.15
C VAL A 34 0.98 11.05 -8.32
N THR A 35 0.16 10.11 -8.80
CA THR A 35 -0.88 10.38 -9.79
C THR A 35 -2.26 10.28 -9.15
N ASN A 36 -3.22 11.06 -9.66
CA ASN A 36 -4.61 10.96 -9.23
C ASN A 36 -5.37 9.76 -9.83
N LEU A 37 -4.73 8.94 -10.66
CA LEU A 37 -5.26 7.62 -11.01
C LEU A 37 -4.94 6.63 -9.89
N GLY A 38 -5.95 6.26 -9.11
CA GLY A 38 -5.80 5.34 -7.99
C GLY A 38 -4.89 5.84 -6.88
N LEU A 39 -4.64 7.14 -6.81
CA LEU A 39 -3.72 7.78 -5.85
C LEU A 39 -2.37 7.05 -5.76
N ARG A 40 -1.84 6.63 -6.91
CA ARG A 40 -0.60 5.84 -6.94
C ARG A 40 0.60 6.69 -6.54
N VAL A 41 1.34 6.19 -5.57
CA VAL A 41 2.71 6.63 -5.32
C VAL A 41 3.56 6.04 -6.43
N VAL A 42 4.12 6.90 -7.27
CA VAL A 42 4.84 6.49 -8.49
C VAL A 42 6.34 6.49 -8.27
N SER A 43 6.85 7.46 -7.51
CA SER A 43 8.26 7.52 -7.12
C SER A 43 8.45 8.16 -5.75
N ILE A 44 9.49 7.72 -5.04
CA ILE A 44 9.95 8.29 -3.76
C ILE A 44 11.46 8.43 -3.81
N TRP A 45 11.94 9.66 -3.90
CA TRP A 45 13.36 9.97 -3.96
C TRP A 45 13.90 10.31 -2.58
N THR A 46 14.99 9.63 -2.19
CA THR A 46 15.69 9.90 -0.94
C THR A 46 17.19 9.66 -1.10
N ALA A 47 18.00 10.40 -0.34
CA ALA A 47 19.45 10.24 -0.34
C ALA A 47 19.88 8.99 0.43
N ASP A 48 21.02 8.44 0.04
CA ASP A 48 21.75 7.45 0.82
C ASP A 48 22.75 8.12 1.79
N LYS A 49 23.55 7.28 2.49
CA LYS A 49 24.59 7.75 3.43
C LYS A 49 25.66 8.63 2.79
N ASP A 50 25.86 8.56 1.47
CA ASP A 50 26.86 9.30 0.70
C ASP A 50 26.23 10.52 0.00
N GLY A 51 24.91 10.76 0.21
CA GLY A 51 24.17 11.87 -0.39
C GLY A 51 23.67 11.59 -1.81
N GLU A 52 23.78 10.34 -2.30
CA GLU A 52 23.29 9.97 -3.62
C GLU A 52 21.81 9.57 -3.56
N TYR A 53 21.02 10.20 -4.43
CA TYR A 53 19.58 9.99 -4.50
C TYR A 53 19.21 8.78 -5.34
N ALA A 54 18.24 8.02 -4.88
CA ALA A 54 17.55 6.98 -5.65
C ALA A 54 16.05 7.04 -5.44
N ASP A 55 15.29 6.58 -6.43
CA ASP A 55 13.90 6.27 -6.29
C ASP A 55 13.77 4.92 -5.57
N VAL A 56 13.17 4.92 -4.40
CA VAL A 56 13.01 3.72 -3.56
C VAL A 56 11.63 3.10 -3.65
N ALA A 57 10.69 3.72 -4.38
CA ALA A 57 9.39 3.14 -4.67
C ALA A 57 9.40 2.43 -6.03
N VAL A 58 8.87 1.22 -6.09
CA VAL A 58 8.74 0.50 -7.35
C VAL A 58 7.52 1.03 -8.11
N GLY A 59 7.73 1.52 -9.33
CA GLY A 59 6.70 2.16 -10.15
C GLY A 59 6.92 1.97 -11.64
N TYR A 60 6.03 2.55 -12.45
CA TYR A 60 6.14 2.62 -13.90
C TYR A 60 6.34 4.05 -14.35
N GLU A 61 7.06 4.21 -15.44
CA GLU A 61 7.48 5.51 -15.99
C GLU A 61 6.37 6.26 -16.76
N ASN A 62 5.21 5.63 -17.00
CA ASN A 62 4.10 6.25 -17.72
C ASN A 62 2.74 5.69 -17.27
N ILE A 63 1.68 6.46 -17.56
CA ILE A 63 0.32 6.14 -17.15
C ILE A 63 -0.29 4.93 -17.88
N ASP A 64 0.13 4.67 -19.11
CA ASP A 64 -0.44 3.60 -19.93
C ASP A 64 -0.15 2.22 -19.34
N ARG A 65 1.02 2.02 -18.74
CA ARG A 65 1.37 0.76 -18.07
C ARG A 65 0.46 0.47 -16.89
N TYR A 66 0.08 1.50 -16.13
CA TYR A 66 -0.89 1.36 -15.04
C TYR A 66 -2.30 1.08 -15.57
N LEU A 67 -2.75 1.78 -16.60
CA LEU A 67 -4.08 1.60 -17.20
C LEU A 67 -4.24 0.23 -17.86
N ASN A 68 -3.19 -0.28 -18.48
CA ASN A 68 -3.19 -1.59 -19.14
C ASN A 68 -2.95 -2.75 -18.16
N ASN A 69 -2.72 -2.48 -16.88
CA ASN A 69 -2.37 -3.47 -15.85
C ASN A 69 -1.18 -4.34 -16.26
N GLU A 70 -0.16 -3.75 -16.85
CA GLU A 70 1.08 -4.43 -17.17
C GLU A 70 1.82 -4.79 -15.87
N GLY A 71 2.12 -6.09 -15.66
CA GLY A 71 2.75 -6.56 -14.43
C GLY A 71 1.86 -6.49 -13.19
N GLU A 72 2.34 -5.83 -12.11
CA GLU A 72 1.60 -5.70 -10.85
C GLU A 72 0.53 -4.58 -10.93
N ARG A 73 -0.74 -4.97 -10.88
CA ARG A 73 -1.87 -4.05 -10.99
C ARG A 73 -1.90 -2.98 -9.90
N PHE A 74 -1.63 -3.39 -8.66
CA PHE A 74 -1.86 -2.53 -7.49
C PHE A 74 -0.67 -1.66 -7.10
N LEU A 75 0.38 -1.67 -7.90
CA LEU A 75 1.64 -0.99 -7.61
C LEU A 75 1.41 0.48 -7.22
N GLY A 76 1.77 0.81 -5.97
CA GLY A 76 1.67 2.15 -5.39
C GLY A 76 0.27 2.69 -5.11
N SER A 77 -0.81 1.96 -5.48
CA SER A 77 -2.17 2.49 -5.46
C SER A 77 -2.79 2.52 -4.06
N ILE A 78 -3.85 3.36 -3.93
CA ILE A 78 -4.85 3.10 -2.90
C ILE A 78 -5.60 1.83 -3.25
N VAL A 79 -5.90 0.99 -2.25
CA VAL A 79 -6.73 -0.19 -2.40
C VAL A 79 -7.95 -0.09 -1.51
N GLY A 80 -9.09 -0.47 -2.03
CA GLY A 80 -10.39 -0.36 -1.37
C GLY A 80 -11.55 -0.55 -2.40
N ARG A 81 -12.84 -0.56 -1.91
CA ARG A 81 -13.20 -0.15 -0.51
C ARG A 81 -12.60 -1.05 0.58
N TYR A 82 -12.33 -2.33 0.29
CA TYR A 82 -11.82 -3.28 1.26
C TYR A 82 -10.50 -3.87 0.76
N ALA A 83 -9.41 -3.49 1.42
CA ALA A 83 -8.07 -3.99 1.13
C ALA A 83 -7.95 -5.47 1.48
N ASN A 84 -7.13 -6.20 0.73
CA ASN A 84 -6.94 -7.63 0.79
C ASN A 84 -8.21 -8.40 0.35
N ARG A 85 -8.47 -9.61 0.87
CA ARG A 85 -9.46 -10.54 0.31
C ARG A 85 -10.74 -10.62 1.12
N ILE A 86 -11.84 -10.78 0.38
CA ILE A 86 -13.13 -11.22 0.93
C ILE A 86 -13.44 -12.58 0.30
N SER A 87 -13.56 -13.60 1.16
CA SER A 87 -13.79 -14.98 0.74
C SER A 87 -15.04 -15.10 -0.13
N LYS A 88 -14.89 -15.66 -1.34
CA LYS A 88 -15.94 -15.82 -2.34
C LYS A 88 -16.69 -14.53 -2.67
N GLY A 89 -16.11 -13.38 -2.35
CA GLY A 89 -16.72 -12.06 -2.52
C GLY A 89 -17.98 -11.85 -1.69
N ARG A 90 -18.17 -12.55 -0.58
CA ARG A 90 -19.42 -12.52 0.20
C ARG A 90 -19.19 -12.01 1.60
N PHE A 91 -20.09 -11.15 2.05
CA PHE A 91 -20.20 -10.73 3.45
C PHE A 91 -21.64 -10.43 3.80
N MET A 92 -21.91 -10.28 5.09
CA MET A 92 -23.25 -9.96 5.61
C MET A 92 -23.19 -8.69 6.46
N ILE A 93 -24.22 -7.86 6.31
CA ILE A 93 -24.51 -6.74 7.22
C ILE A 93 -25.98 -6.86 7.60
N ASP A 94 -26.29 -6.90 8.89
CA ASP A 94 -27.67 -6.96 9.42
C ASP A 94 -28.56 -8.00 8.71
N SER A 95 -28.06 -9.21 8.55
CA SER A 95 -28.73 -10.33 7.88
C SER A 95 -28.91 -10.18 6.36
N VAL A 96 -28.41 -9.12 5.73
CA VAL A 96 -28.39 -8.95 4.28
C VAL A 96 -27.06 -9.45 3.74
N GLN A 97 -27.10 -10.40 2.80
CA GLN A 97 -25.91 -10.90 2.13
C GLN A 97 -25.60 -10.03 0.91
N TYR A 98 -24.33 -9.65 0.80
CA TYR A 98 -23.76 -8.93 -0.35
C TYR A 98 -22.84 -9.85 -1.14
N GLN A 99 -22.90 -9.74 -2.47
CA GLN A 99 -22.03 -10.45 -3.39
C GLN A 99 -21.23 -9.43 -4.21
N LEU A 100 -19.91 -9.52 -4.10
CA LEU A 100 -18.97 -8.71 -4.87
C LEU A 100 -18.46 -9.45 -6.10
N PRO A 101 -17.98 -8.76 -7.14
CA PRO A 101 -17.28 -9.38 -8.25
C PRO A 101 -16.04 -10.15 -7.79
N LEU A 102 -15.79 -11.28 -8.44
CA LEU A 102 -14.61 -12.12 -8.17
C LEU A 102 -13.49 -11.75 -9.14
N ASN A 103 -12.35 -11.32 -8.64
CA ASN A 103 -11.23 -10.86 -9.46
C ASN A 103 -9.89 -11.56 -9.15
N ASN A 104 -9.87 -12.49 -8.19
CA ASN A 104 -8.66 -13.22 -7.82
C ASN A 104 -8.98 -14.61 -7.29
N ASN A 105 -8.72 -15.66 -8.08
CA ASN A 105 -8.87 -17.07 -7.69
C ASN A 105 -10.21 -17.38 -6.98
N GLY A 106 -11.32 -16.84 -7.49
CA GLY A 106 -12.65 -17.03 -6.90
C GLY A 106 -12.92 -16.21 -5.64
N GLN A 107 -12.08 -15.24 -5.35
CA GLN A 107 -12.19 -14.30 -4.24
C GLN A 107 -12.32 -12.86 -4.76
N THR A 108 -12.76 -11.93 -3.91
CA THR A 108 -12.62 -10.50 -4.18
C THR A 108 -11.34 -10.00 -3.53
N LEU A 109 -10.48 -9.39 -4.33
CA LEU A 109 -9.21 -8.78 -3.90
C LEU A 109 -9.23 -7.28 -4.12
N HIS A 110 -8.82 -6.53 -3.10
CA HIS A 110 -8.55 -5.08 -3.16
C HIS A 110 -9.68 -4.25 -3.78
N GLY A 111 -10.95 -4.61 -3.47
CA GLY A 111 -12.13 -3.85 -3.89
C GLY A 111 -12.76 -4.29 -5.21
N GLY A 112 -12.25 -5.33 -5.87
CA GLY A 112 -12.90 -5.96 -7.03
C GLY A 112 -12.28 -5.66 -8.38
N LEU A 113 -13.10 -5.76 -9.44
CA LEU A 113 -12.63 -5.65 -10.84
C LEU A 113 -12.13 -4.24 -11.18
N LYS A 114 -12.84 -3.21 -10.70
CA LYS A 114 -12.52 -1.79 -10.86
C LYS A 114 -12.60 -1.08 -9.52
N GLY A 115 -11.73 -1.46 -8.59
CA GLY A 115 -11.62 -0.85 -7.27
C GLY A 115 -11.09 0.58 -7.30
N LEU A 116 -10.77 1.12 -6.13
CA LEU A 116 -10.30 2.50 -6.00
C LEU A 116 -8.97 2.77 -6.72
N ASP A 117 -8.19 1.71 -6.97
CA ASP A 117 -6.93 1.74 -7.74
C ASP A 117 -7.11 2.17 -9.20
N MET A 118 -8.30 1.97 -9.77
CA MET A 118 -8.63 2.30 -11.16
C MET A 118 -9.50 3.54 -11.31
N ARG A 119 -9.74 4.29 -10.23
CA ARG A 119 -10.55 5.52 -10.24
C ARG A 119 -9.67 6.73 -10.42
N VAL A 120 -10.18 7.71 -11.17
CA VAL A 120 -9.57 9.04 -11.24
C VAL A 120 -10.14 9.89 -10.12
N TRP A 121 -9.29 10.28 -9.19
CA TRP A 121 -9.66 11.07 -8.02
C TRP A 121 -9.65 12.57 -8.33
N ASN A 122 -10.50 13.32 -7.64
CA ASN A 122 -10.42 14.76 -7.66
C ASN A 122 -9.22 15.22 -6.84
N VAL A 123 -8.58 16.29 -7.32
CA VAL A 123 -7.54 17.01 -6.56
C VAL A 123 -8.21 18.27 -6.02
N ASP A 124 -8.46 18.28 -4.70
CA ASP A 124 -9.19 19.36 -4.04
C ASP A 124 -8.27 20.53 -3.66
N ARG A 125 -7.03 20.18 -3.29
CA ARG A 125 -6.01 21.16 -2.91
C ARG A 125 -4.61 20.59 -3.16
N ILE A 126 -3.71 21.46 -3.59
CA ILE A 126 -2.29 21.13 -3.77
C ILE A 126 -1.42 22.25 -3.19
N SER A 127 -0.31 21.85 -2.58
CA SER A 127 0.80 22.71 -2.17
C SER A 127 2.11 21.97 -2.43
N ASP A 128 3.25 22.63 -2.20
CA ASP A 128 4.56 22.00 -2.37
C ASP A 128 4.78 20.78 -1.46
N LYS A 129 4.05 20.71 -0.34
CA LYS A 129 4.22 19.67 0.70
C LYS A 129 3.01 18.77 0.90
N SER A 130 1.89 19.04 0.25
CA SER A 130 0.68 18.21 0.45
C SER A 130 -0.28 18.27 -0.71
N ILE A 131 -1.05 17.18 -0.87
CA ILE A 131 -2.15 17.08 -1.81
C ILE A 131 -3.36 16.48 -1.08
N ASP A 132 -4.50 17.12 -1.23
CA ASP A 132 -5.80 16.62 -0.78
C ASP A 132 -6.57 16.06 -1.96
N PHE A 133 -7.01 14.82 -1.83
CA PHE A 133 -7.79 14.11 -2.84
C PHE A 133 -9.16 13.74 -2.29
N SER A 134 -10.15 13.68 -3.18
CA SER A 134 -11.46 13.13 -2.85
C SER A 134 -12.01 12.23 -3.95
N TYR A 135 -12.84 11.28 -3.53
CA TYR A 135 -13.62 10.43 -4.42
C TYR A 135 -14.95 10.08 -3.78
N VAL A 136 -16.02 10.11 -4.55
CA VAL A 136 -17.33 9.60 -4.14
C VAL A 136 -17.53 8.27 -4.83
N SER A 137 -17.48 7.19 -4.05
CA SER A 137 -17.82 5.85 -4.51
C SER A 137 -19.33 5.66 -4.35
N PRO A 138 -20.10 5.59 -5.46
CA PRO A 138 -21.57 5.53 -5.38
C PRO A 138 -22.06 4.24 -4.77
N ASP A 139 -23.30 4.27 -4.27
CA ASP A 139 -23.99 3.07 -3.78
C ASP A 139 -23.91 1.94 -4.81
N ASN A 140 -23.56 0.75 -4.36
CA ASN A 140 -23.40 -0.46 -5.17
C ASN A 140 -22.18 -0.46 -6.14
N GLU A 141 -21.25 0.47 -6.01
CA GLU A 141 -19.99 0.39 -6.76
C GLU A 141 -19.23 -0.88 -6.35
N GLU A 142 -18.86 -1.72 -7.34
CA GLU A 142 -18.26 -3.05 -7.13
C GLU A 142 -19.07 -3.94 -6.15
N GLY A 143 -20.38 -3.69 -6.00
CA GLY A 143 -21.29 -4.45 -5.13
C GLY A 143 -21.29 -4.03 -3.66
N PHE A 144 -20.52 -3.04 -3.27
CA PHE A 144 -20.52 -2.52 -1.89
C PHE A 144 -21.72 -1.62 -1.63
N PRO A 145 -22.46 -1.80 -0.53
CA PRO A 145 -23.60 -0.94 -0.19
C PRO A 145 -23.18 0.45 0.29
N GLY A 146 -24.05 1.41 0.07
CA GLY A 146 -23.91 2.79 0.53
C GLY A 146 -22.99 3.65 -0.35
N THR A 147 -23.30 4.94 -0.38
CA THR A 147 -22.41 5.95 -0.98
C THR A 147 -21.28 6.22 0.00
N LEU A 148 -20.03 6.03 -0.43
CA LEU A 148 -18.85 6.28 0.39
C LEU A 148 -18.15 7.53 -0.11
N ASN A 149 -18.09 8.57 0.74
CA ASN A 149 -17.30 9.77 0.49
C ASN A 149 -15.92 9.56 1.11
N ILE A 150 -14.88 9.62 0.30
CA ILE A 150 -13.51 9.35 0.73
C ILE A 150 -12.66 10.59 0.50
N LYS A 151 -11.88 10.95 1.52
CA LYS A 151 -10.82 11.97 1.42
C LYS A 151 -9.50 11.35 1.80
N VAL A 152 -8.46 11.67 1.06
CA VAL A 152 -7.10 11.21 1.33
C VAL A 152 -6.16 12.40 1.23
N ARG A 153 -5.33 12.58 2.25
CA ARG A 153 -4.25 13.56 2.23
C ARG A 153 -2.91 12.85 2.14
N TYR A 154 -2.11 13.25 1.16
CA TYR A 154 -0.70 12.92 1.08
C TYR A 154 0.11 14.15 1.47
N SER A 155 1.08 14.00 2.36
CA SER A 155 1.94 15.11 2.77
C SER A 155 3.36 14.64 3.11
N VAL A 156 4.31 15.54 2.94
CA VAL A 156 5.70 15.36 3.37
C VAL A 156 6.08 16.41 4.42
N THR A 157 6.95 16.04 5.36
CA THR A 157 7.41 16.92 6.43
C THR A 157 8.89 17.26 6.27
N SER A 158 9.35 18.29 7.00
CA SER A 158 10.78 18.65 7.07
C SER A 158 11.68 17.55 7.66
N GLU A 159 11.08 16.60 8.38
CA GLU A 159 11.74 15.42 8.95
C GLU A 159 11.81 14.24 7.97
N ASN A 160 11.46 14.48 6.69
CA ASN A 160 11.40 13.46 5.64
C ASN A 160 10.39 12.33 5.93
N GLU A 161 9.25 12.67 6.54
CA GLU A 161 8.13 11.75 6.66
C GLU A 161 7.19 11.90 5.46
N PHE A 162 6.72 10.79 4.90
CA PHE A 162 5.59 10.74 3.99
C PHE A 162 4.37 10.23 4.76
N LYS A 163 3.34 11.06 4.86
CA LYS A 163 2.11 10.78 5.63
C LYS A 163 0.92 10.59 4.71
N ILE A 164 0.14 9.56 5.00
CA ILE A 164 -1.13 9.27 4.33
C ILE A 164 -2.23 9.27 5.39
N ILE A 165 -3.24 10.12 5.20
CA ILE A 165 -4.41 10.19 6.09
C ILE A 165 -5.65 9.88 5.28
N TYR A 166 -6.45 8.93 5.77
CA TYR A 166 -7.72 8.51 5.17
C TYR A 166 -8.88 8.97 6.04
N GLU A 167 -9.91 9.53 5.40
CA GLU A 167 -11.20 9.86 6.02
C GLU A 167 -12.31 9.33 5.13
N ALA A 168 -13.32 8.69 5.72
CA ALA A 168 -14.46 8.21 4.96
C ALA A 168 -15.76 8.38 5.75
N THR A 169 -16.83 8.75 5.05
CA THR A 169 -18.20 8.81 5.55
C THR A 169 -19.15 8.11 4.61
N THR A 170 -20.21 7.50 5.14
CA THR A 170 -21.19 6.76 4.34
C THR A 170 -22.62 7.07 4.77
N ASP A 171 -23.55 6.91 3.84
CA ASP A 171 -24.99 7.07 4.08
C ASP A 171 -25.68 5.76 4.50
N LYS A 172 -25.01 4.60 4.38
CA LYS A 172 -25.51 3.28 4.79
C LYS A 172 -24.38 2.45 5.42
N PRO A 173 -24.70 1.47 6.28
CA PRO A 173 -23.71 0.51 6.73
C PRO A 173 -22.98 -0.16 5.56
N THR A 174 -21.65 -0.15 5.62
CA THR A 174 -20.78 -0.77 4.61
C THR A 174 -19.49 -1.26 5.26
N VAL A 175 -18.69 -1.99 4.50
CA VAL A 175 -17.34 -2.41 4.94
C VAL A 175 -16.29 -1.50 4.30
N VAL A 176 -15.34 -1.04 5.12
CA VAL A 176 -14.26 -0.15 4.68
C VAL A 176 -12.93 -0.59 5.30
N ASN A 177 -11.95 -0.80 4.47
CA ASN A 177 -10.55 -1.01 4.85
C ASN A 177 -9.68 -0.43 3.75
N LEU A 178 -9.15 0.78 3.97
CA LEU A 178 -8.33 1.49 3.00
C LEU A 178 -6.85 1.29 3.31
N SER A 179 -6.04 1.10 2.28
CA SER A 179 -4.59 0.98 2.42
C SER A 179 -3.86 1.55 1.20
N ASN A 180 -2.56 1.77 1.33
CA ASN A 180 -1.67 2.05 0.21
C ASN A 180 -0.82 0.82 -0.11
N HIS A 181 -0.64 0.54 -1.39
CA HIS A 181 0.04 -0.67 -1.89
C HIS A 181 1.42 -0.37 -2.49
N ALA A 182 2.16 0.57 -1.91
CA ALA A 182 3.51 0.86 -2.37
C ALA A 182 4.48 -0.30 -2.05
N PHE A 183 5.36 -0.58 -3.00
CA PHE A 183 6.47 -1.51 -2.84
C PHE A 183 7.78 -0.73 -2.76
N PHE A 184 8.71 -1.19 -1.95
CA PHE A 184 9.95 -0.49 -1.69
C PHE A 184 11.18 -1.34 -1.98
N ASN A 185 12.19 -0.71 -2.56
CA ASN A 185 13.54 -1.22 -2.61
C ASN A 185 14.51 -0.09 -2.20
N LEU A 186 15.09 -0.20 -1.03
CA LEU A 186 15.94 0.87 -0.49
C LEU A 186 17.30 0.99 -1.20
N LYS A 187 17.65 0.04 -2.08
CA LYS A 187 18.77 0.19 -3.02
C LYS A 187 18.46 1.13 -4.19
N GLY A 188 17.18 1.38 -4.42
CA GLY A 188 16.60 2.00 -5.61
C GLY A 188 15.78 0.98 -6.40
N GLU A 189 14.79 1.43 -7.19
CA GLU A 189 13.87 0.56 -7.94
C GLU A 189 14.57 -0.44 -8.87
N SER A 190 15.72 -0.08 -9.42
CA SER A 190 16.56 -0.93 -10.29
C SER A 190 17.60 -1.75 -9.52
N GLY A 191 17.60 -1.72 -8.20
CA GLY A 191 18.64 -2.33 -7.35
C GLY A 191 18.59 -3.84 -7.18
N GLY A 192 17.77 -4.56 -7.97
CA GLY A 192 17.60 -6.01 -7.87
C GLY A 192 16.67 -6.42 -6.74
N THR A 193 16.94 -7.55 -6.08
CA THR A 193 16.09 -8.08 -5.02
C THR A 193 16.27 -7.35 -3.69
N ILE A 194 15.26 -7.47 -2.81
CA ILE A 194 15.27 -6.88 -1.46
C ILE A 194 15.68 -7.90 -0.38
N THR A 195 16.17 -9.06 -0.78
CA THR A 195 16.43 -10.17 0.14
C THR A 195 17.58 -9.92 1.11
N ASP A 196 18.42 -8.95 0.85
CA ASP A 196 19.51 -8.50 1.72
C ASP A 196 19.12 -7.36 2.68
N HIS A 197 17.90 -6.82 2.55
CA HIS A 197 17.39 -5.84 3.50
C HIS A 197 17.17 -6.47 4.88
N ILE A 198 17.36 -5.68 5.92
CA ILE A 198 17.18 -6.08 7.32
C ILE A 198 15.84 -5.51 7.81
N LEU A 199 14.92 -6.41 8.16
CA LEU A 199 13.57 -6.09 8.58
C LEU A 199 13.38 -6.32 10.07
N THR A 200 12.69 -5.38 10.72
CA THR A 200 12.17 -5.53 12.08
C THR A 200 10.67 -5.23 12.06
N ILE A 201 9.86 -6.04 12.72
CA ILE A 201 8.42 -5.83 12.87
C ILE A 201 8.03 -5.98 14.35
N ASN A 202 7.38 -4.98 14.90
CA ASN A 202 6.94 -4.97 16.30
C ASN A 202 5.58 -5.71 16.46
N ALA A 203 5.61 -7.01 16.21
CA ALA A 203 4.44 -7.90 16.32
C ALA A 203 4.83 -9.26 16.88
N ASP A 204 3.99 -9.81 17.77
CA ASP A 204 4.19 -11.13 18.37
C ASP A 204 3.41 -12.23 17.64
N SER A 205 2.56 -11.87 16.68
CA SER A 205 1.64 -12.80 16.01
C SER A 205 1.43 -12.44 14.56
N ILE A 206 1.02 -13.45 13.77
CA ILE A 206 0.52 -13.30 12.39
C ILE A 206 -0.87 -13.89 12.27
N THR A 207 -1.61 -13.45 11.27
CA THR A 207 -2.85 -14.07 10.81
C THR A 207 -2.51 -15.20 9.84
N LEU A 208 -2.93 -16.44 10.14
CA LEU A 208 -2.76 -17.56 9.22
C LEU A 208 -3.66 -17.44 7.99
N VAL A 209 -3.15 -17.92 6.87
CA VAL A 209 -3.89 -17.97 5.60
C VAL A 209 -3.89 -19.38 5.04
N ASP A 210 -4.95 -19.71 4.29
CA ASP A 210 -5.00 -20.93 3.50
C ASP A 210 -4.26 -20.79 2.16
N SER A 211 -4.27 -21.81 1.32
CA SER A 211 -3.61 -21.82 0.01
C SER A 211 -4.19 -20.82 -1.01
N LEU A 212 -5.33 -20.20 -0.73
CA LEU A 212 -5.94 -19.14 -1.52
C LEU A 212 -5.72 -17.76 -0.89
N LEU A 213 -4.85 -17.69 0.14
CA LEU A 213 -4.54 -16.48 0.92
C LEU A 213 -5.74 -15.89 1.65
N ILE A 214 -6.73 -16.72 1.98
CA ILE A 214 -7.85 -16.33 2.81
C ILE A 214 -7.47 -16.55 4.28
N PRO A 215 -7.67 -15.54 5.15
CA PRO A 215 -7.46 -15.70 6.58
C PRO A 215 -8.30 -16.85 7.15
N THR A 216 -7.66 -17.76 7.89
CA THR A 216 -8.35 -18.90 8.53
C THR A 216 -9.14 -18.51 9.76
N GLY A 217 -8.89 -17.32 10.32
CA GLY A 217 -9.40 -16.86 11.60
C GLY A 217 -8.44 -17.15 12.76
N GLU A 218 -7.34 -17.85 12.50
CA GLU A 218 -6.33 -18.14 13.52
C GLU A 218 -5.26 -17.05 13.55
N ILE A 219 -4.91 -16.64 14.77
CA ILE A 219 -3.80 -15.73 15.06
C ILE A 219 -2.79 -16.54 15.87
N VAL A 220 -1.58 -16.68 15.34
CA VAL A 220 -0.53 -17.52 15.95
C VAL A 220 0.71 -16.73 16.27
N SER A 221 1.45 -17.20 17.30
CA SER A 221 2.74 -16.60 17.67
C SER A 221 3.75 -16.73 16.54
N VAL A 222 4.56 -15.68 16.35
CA VAL A 222 5.72 -15.73 15.45
C VAL A 222 6.92 -16.47 16.03
N ASP A 223 6.90 -16.74 17.34
CA ASP A 223 8.02 -17.33 18.06
C ASP A 223 8.43 -18.69 17.47
N GLY A 224 9.72 -18.84 17.15
CA GLY A 224 10.25 -20.05 16.52
C GLY A 224 9.85 -20.27 15.06
N THR A 225 9.21 -19.30 14.41
CA THR A 225 8.77 -19.37 13.00
C THR A 225 9.64 -18.50 12.09
N PRO A 226 9.57 -18.69 10.76
CA PRO A 226 10.23 -17.78 9.80
C PRO A 226 9.72 -16.33 9.88
N PHE A 227 8.52 -16.11 10.44
CA PHE A 227 7.85 -14.80 10.55
C PHE A 227 8.28 -13.97 11.76
N ASP A 228 9.22 -14.46 12.58
CA ASP A 228 9.71 -13.73 13.74
C ASP A 228 10.71 -12.63 13.34
N PHE A 229 10.19 -11.42 13.13
CA PHE A 229 10.95 -10.21 12.87
C PHE A 229 11.00 -9.25 14.06
N ARG A 230 10.76 -9.73 15.29
CA ARG A 230 10.84 -8.90 16.52
C ARG A 230 12.25 -8.33 16.75
N ASN A 231 13.26 -9.00 16.23
CA ASN A 231 14.63 -8.51 16.15
C ASN A 231 15.03 -8.31 14.69
N PRO A 232 16.07 -7.51 14.40
CA PRO A 232 16.54 -7.30 13.03
C PRO A 232 16.95 -8.62 12.36
N VAL A 233 16.34 -8.92 11.21
CA VAL A 233 16.58 -10.15 10.43
C VAL A 233 16.71 -9.81 8.95
N VAL A 234 17.71 -10.40 8.29
CA VAL A 234 17.86 -10.34 6.84
C VAL A 234 16.70 -11.12 6.19
N ILE A 235 15.91 -10.46 5.33
CA ILE A 235 14.70 -11.05 4.73
C ILE A 235 15.00 -12.38 4.05
N GLY A 236 16.04 -12.43 3.22
CA GLY A 236 16.41 -13.63 2.46
C GLY A 236 16.90 -14.81 3.30
N SER A 237 17.24 -14.59 4.58
CA SER A 237 17.78 -15.66 5.43
C SER A 237 16.76 -16.73 5.78
N ARG A 238 15.45 -16.42 5.70
CA ARG A 238 14.37 -17.32 6.11
C ARG A 238 13.27 -17.50 5.06
N ILE A 239 13.23 -16.69 4.01
CA ILE A 239 12.14 -16.66 3.02
C ILE A 239 11.95 -18.00 2.30
N ASN A 240 12.99 -18.81 2.21
CA ASN A 240 12.98 -20.13 1.55
C ASN A 240 12.95 -21.30 2.55
N MET A 241 12.64 -21.06 3.82
CA MET A 241 12.50 -22.14 4.79
C MET A 241 11.29 -23.02 4.47
N GLU A 242 11.37 -24.30 4.85
CA GLU A 242 10.24 -25.23 4.77
C GLU A 242 9.16 -24.83 5.80
N ASP A 243 8.14 -24.11 5.34
CA ASP A 243 7.04 -23.64 6.13
C ASP A 243 5.77 -23.53 5.28
N GLU A 244 4.62 -23.96 5.84
CA GLU A 244 3.35 -23.98 5.12
C GLU A 244 2.89 -22.56 4.74
N GLN A 245 3.06 -21.60 5.64
CA GLN A 245 2.63 -20.22 5.39
C GLN A 245 3.51 -19.55 4.32
N LEU A 246 4.83 -19.81 4.32
CA LEU A 246 5.70 -19.36 3.24
C LEU A 246 5.34 -20.00 1.89
N ARG A 247 4.90 -21.26 1.87
CA ARG A 247 4.40 -21.88 0.63
C ARG A 247 3.10 -21.25 0.16
N ASN A 248 2.16 -21.00 1.08
CA ASN A 248 0.88 -20.37 0.75
C ASN A 248 1.07 -18.95 0.20
N GLY A 249 1.97 -18.15 0.80
CA GLY A 249 2.25 -16.78 0.39
C GLY A 249 3.22 -16.63 -0.76
N LEU A 250 3.86 -17.73 -1.22
CA LEU A 250 5.00 -17.69 -2.14
C LEU A 250 6.14 -16.79 -1.62
N GLY A 251 6.33 -16.81 -0.31
CA GLY A 251 7.19 -15.93 0.48
C GLY A 251 6.41 -15.26 1.61
N TYR A 252 6.84 -14.06 1.99
CA TYR A 252 6.16 -13.27 3.00
C TYR A 252 5.03 -12.45 2.36
N ASP A 253 3.78 -12.86 2.55
CA ASP A 253 2.57 -12.14 2.12
C ASP A 253 1.49 -12.27 3.22
N HIS A 254 1.84 -11.86 4.44
CA HIS A 254 1.04 -12.08 5.64
C HIS A 254 0.77 -10.78 6.38
N ASN A 255 -0.30 -10.81 7.18
CA ASN A 255 -0.61 -9.74 8.11
C ASN A 255 0.05 -10.04 9.47
N TRP A 256 0.90 -9.12 9.95
CA TRP A 256 1.38 -9.11 11.32
C TRP A 256 0.40 -8.36 12.22
N VAL A 257 -0.01 -9.00 13.30
CA VAL A 257 -0.87 -8.42 14.32
C VAL A 257 -0.02 -7.51 15.21
N LEU A 258 -0.20 -6.21 15.02
CA LEU A 258 0.67 -5.21 15.63
C LEU A 258 0.39 -5.02 17.12
N LYS A 259 1.45 -4.82 17.90
CA LYS A 259 1.33 -4.55 19.33
C LYS A 259 0.54 -3.26 19.57
N ARG A 260 -0.45 -3.34 20.44
CA ARG A 260 -1.18 -2.17 20.92
C ARG A 260 -0.30 -1.39 21.90
N THR A 261 -0.30 -0.07 21.80
CA THR A 261 0.37 0.85 22.72
C THR A 261 -0.61 1.95 23.11
N GLU A 262 -0.24 2.79 24.06
CA GLU A 262 -1.03 3.99 24.41
C GLU A 262 -0.98 5.03 23.29
N ALA A 263 0.11 5.08 22.51
CA ALA A 263 0.24 5.97 21.36
C ALA A 263 -0.71 5.54 20.24
N LYS A 264 -1.51 6.47 19.74
CA LYS A 264 -2.42 6.22 18.62
C LYS A 264 -1.62 5.83 17.37
N VAL A 265 -0.64 6.65 16.98
CA VAL A 265 0.31 6.36 15.89
C VAL A 265 1.62 5.89 16.50
N ARG A 266 2.13 4.74 16.07
CA ARG A 266 3.30 4.09 16.66
C ARG A 266 4.22 3.49 15.62
N LEU A 267 5.50 3.41 15.94
CA LEU A 267 6.48 2.68 15.14
C LEU A 267 6.16 1.18 15.17
N ILE A 268 5.94 0.61 14.00
CA ILE A 268 5.55 -0.81 13.87
C ILE A 268 6.57 -1.64 13.12
N ALA A 269 7.36 -1.04 12.25
CA ALA A 269 8.38 -1.75 11.51
C ALA A 269 9.52 -0.80 11.10
N SER A 270 10.70 -1.37 10.87
CA SER A 270 11.81 -0.70 10.23
C SER A 270 12.47 -1.61 9.19
N LEU A 271 12.88 -1.01 8.09
CA LEU A 271 13.60 -1.66 7.01
C LEU A 271 14.91 -0.92 6.76
N TYR A 272 16.03 -1.62 6.85
CA TYR A 272 17.35 -1.07 6.66
C TYR A 272 18.08 -1.75 5.49
N GLU A 273 18.70 -0.98 4.62
CA GLU A 273 19.54 -1.48 3.53
C GLU A 273 21.01 -1.12 3.78
N PRO A 274 21.88 -2.13 4.01
CA PRO A 274 23.24 -1.88 4.50
C PRO A 274 24.17 -1.17 3.52
N GLN A 275 23.99 -1.36 2.21
CA GLN A 275 24.90 -0.77 1.21
C GLN A 275 24.66 0.73 1.06
N SER A 276 23.41 1.12 0.89
CA SER A 276 23.01 2.53 0.81
C SER A 276 22.96 3.22 2.17
N GLY A 277 22.76 2.46 3.24
CA GLY A 277 22.52 2.99 4.58
C GLY A 277 21.13 3.62 4.74
N ARG A 278 20.21 3.42 3.79
CA ARG A 278 18.83 3.91 3.91
C ARG A 278 18.06 3.13 4.96
N LEU A 279 17.34 3.86 5.76
CA LEU A 279 16.42 3.34 6.78
C LEU A 279 15.02 3.87 6.49
N MET A 280 14.05 2.98 6.40
CA MET A 280 12.63 3.31 6.37
C MET A 280 11.98 2.84 7.66
N GLU A 281 11.30 3.74 8.34
CA GLU A 281 10.48 3.45 9.51
C GLU A 281 9.00 3.57 9.15
N VAL A 282 8.19 2.63 9.59
CA VAL A 282 6.76 2.59 9.32
C VAL A 282 5.97 2.83 10.61
N TYR A 283 5.12 3.83 10.56
CA TYR A 283 4.22 4.21 11.66
C TYR A 283 2.77 4.06 11.22
N THR A 284 1.91 3.60 12.11
CA THR A 284 0.48 3.47 11.84
C THR A 284 -0.36 3.51 13.12
N ASP A 285 -1.63 3.87 12.97
CA ASP A 285 -2.67 3.72 13.99
C ASP A 285 -3.51 2.45 13.78
N GLN A 286 -3.22 1.65 12.73
CA GLN A 286 -3.96 0.44 12.38
C GLN A 286 -3.50 -0.79 13.17
N PRO A 287 -4.34 -1.83 13.28
CA PRO A 287 -4.03 -3.01 14.09
C PRO A 287 -3.12 -4.04 13.40
N GLY A 288 -2.94 -3.94 12.11
CA GLY A 288 -2.15 -4.90 11.30
C GLY A 288 -1.61 -4.28 10.05
#